data_766cc3b293b9221ce2a6fa2385619fed
#
_entry.id   766cc3b293b9221ce2a6fa2385619fed
#
_cell.length_a   1.000
_cell.length_b   1.000
_cell.length_c   1.000
_cell.angle_alpha   90.00
_cell.angle_beta   90.00
_cell.angle_gamma   90.00
#
_symmetry.space_group_name_H-M   'P 1'
#
loop_
_entity.id
_entity.type
_entity.pdbx_description
1 polymer ?
#
loop_
_entity_poly.entity_id
_entity_poly.type
_entity_poly.pdbx_seq_one_letter_code
_entity_poly.pdbx_strand_id
1 'polypeptide(L)'
;MKHLSFSFILLLISFSVCSQEKITLLFAGDLMQHQGQIDAAKTTWGYDYDDCFKYVKEEIGKADIAIGNLEVTLGGKPYKGYPTFSAPDEYLYAMKDAGFDVLITANNHCLDTGKKGLERTVLMLDSLKIPHAGTYVNREKRERTYPLRLEKNGFVIALLNYTY
;
A
#
# COMPACT_ATOMS: atom_id res chain seq x y z
N MET A 1 68.53 40.49 15.00
CA MET A 1 67.93 39.14 14.93
C MET A 1 66.44 39.35 14.73
N LYS A 2 65.94 39.05 13.50
CA LYS A 2 64.45 39.21 13.16
C LYS A 2 63.76 37.86 13.34
N HIS A 3 62.83 37.82 14.26
CA HIS A 3 61.97 36.61 14.44
C HIS A 3 60.90 36.58 13.36
N LEU A 4 60.93 35.56 12.50
CA LEU A 4 59.95 35.27 11.48
C LEU A 4 58.89 34.43 12.14
N SER A 5 57.69 35.03 12.44
CA SER A 5 56.52 34.29 12.90
C SER A 5 55.88 33.59 11.71
N PHE A 6 55.88 32.26 11.74
CA PHE A 6 55.21 31.43 10.75
C PHE A 6 53.77 31.18 11.23
N SER A 7 52.81 31.93 10.68
CA SER A 7 51.37 31.70 10.93
C SER A 7 50.89 30.53 10.08
N PHE A 8 50.58 29.41 10.73
CA PHE A 8 49.99 28.24 10.09
C PHE A 8 48.47 28.47 9.98
N ILE A 9 47.98 28.83 8.79
CA ILE A 9 46.55 28.92 8.50
C ILE A 9 46.05 27.50 8.25
N LEU A 10 45.30 26.92 9.23
CA LEU A 10 44.62 25.63 9.11
C LEU A 10 43.38 25.85 8.27
N LEU A 11 43.40 25.50 6.99
CA LEU A 11 42.23 25.51 6.10
C LEU A 11 41.35 24.32 6.44
N LEU A 12 40.30 24.53 7.24
CA LEU A 12 39.25 23.53 7.50
C LEU A 12 38.39 23.40 6.23
N ILE A 13 38.72 22.44 5.39
CA ILE A 13 37.85 22.02 4.28
C ILE A 13 36.71 21.20 4.86
N SER A 14 35.55 21.82 5.05
CA SER A 14 34.33 21.14 5.40
C SER A 14 33.85 20.34 4.18
N PHE A 15 34.11 19.05 4.15
CA PHE A 15 33.47 18.13 3.22
C PHE A 15 32.02 17.97 3.66
N SER A 16 31.11 18.65 3.01
CA SER A 16 29.68 18.29 3.09
C SER A 16 29.54 16.95 2.43
N VAL A 17 29.48 15.89 3.25
CA VAL A 17 29.08 14.57 2.77
C VAL A 17 27.60 14.68 2.42
N CYS A 18 27.30 14.89 1.15
CA CYS A 18 25.94 14.81 0.65
C CYS A 18 25.50 13.35 0.77
N SER A 19 24.77 13.00 1.83
CA SER A 19 24.14 11.70 1.93
C SER A 19 23.10 11.61 0.81
N GLN A 20 23.24 10.63 -0.05
CA GLN A 20 22.23 10.39 -1.08
C GLN A 20 20.96 9.88 -0.39
N GLU A 21 19.89 10.65 -0.47
CA GLU A 21 18.57 10.23 -0.02
C GLU A 21 18.13 9.00 -0.80
N LYS A 22 17.56 8.04 -0.09
CA LYS A 22 17.05 6.79 -0.66
C LYS A 22 15.65 6.56 -0.22
N ILE A 23 14.87 5.91 -1.08
CA ILE A 23 13.55 5.40 -0.77
C ILE A 23 13.43 3.98 -1.31
N THR A 24 12.86 3.10 -0.51
CA THR A 24 12.61 1.71 -0.86
C THR A 24 11.12 1.52 -1.09
N LEU A 25 10.75 1.09 -2.30
CA LEU A 25 9.39 0.75 -2.66
C LEU A 25 9.30 -0.76 -2.82
N LEU A 26 8.34 -1.38 -2.13
CA LEU A 26 7.99 -2.78 -2.31
C LEU A 26 6.68 -2.87 -3.09
N PHE A 27 6.67 -3.65 -4.15
CA PHE A 27 5.46 -3.99 -4.90
C PHE A 27 5.17 -5.48 -4.72
N ALA A 28 4.06 -5.79 -4.08
CA ALA A 28 3.50 -7.14 -4.10
C ALA A 28 2.53 -7.28 -5.27
N GLY A 29 2.36 -8.51 -5.74
CA GLY A 29 1.36 -8.86 -6.74
C GLY A 29 -0.06 -8.87 -6.15
N ASP A 30 -0.87 -9.81 -6.64
CA ASP A 30 -2.29 -9.89 -6.38
C ASP A 30 -2.58 -10.37 -4.96
N LEU A 31 -3.18 -9.48 -4.17
CA LEU A 31 -3.76 -9.79 -2.88
C LEU A 31 -5.18 -10.31 -3.11
N MET A 32 -5.27 -11.61 -3.29
CA MET A 32 -6.45 -12.33 -3.71
C MET A 32 -6.69 -13.53 -2.81
N GLN A 33 -7.93 -13.98 -2.69
CA GLN A 33 -8.28 -15.17 -1.95
C GLN A 33 -9.27 -16.03 -2.72
N HIS A 34 -9.04 -17.33 -2.72
CA HIS A 34 -9.98 -18.33 -3.20
C HIS A 34 -10.83 -18.90 -2.06
N GLN A 35 -11.86 -19.70 -2.41
CA GLN A 35 -12.79 -20.24 -1.43
C GLN A 35 -12.09 -21.00 -0.29
N GLY A 36 -11.07 -21.80 -0.62
CA GLY A 36 -10.31 -22.54 0.40
C GLY A 36 -9.61 -21.64 1.44
N GLN A 37 -9.19 -20.44 1.05
CA GLN A 37 -8.61 -19.47 1.98
C GLN A 37 -9.69 -18.81 2.86
N ILE A 38 -10.87 -18.51 2.29
CA ILE A 38 -12.02 -18.02 3.06
C ILE A 38 -12.45 -19.05 4.10
N ASP A 39 -12.54 -20.32 3.69
CA ASP A 39 -12.94 -21.41 4.57
C ASP A 39 -11.91 -21.67 5.68
N ALA A 40 -10.61 -21.59 5.35
CA ALA A 40 -9.53 -21.73 6.32
C ALA A 40 -9.46 -20.58 7.33
N ALA A 41 -9.80 -19.36 6.92
CA ALA A 41 -9.82 -18.18 7.77
C ALA A 41 -11.05 -18.14 8.71
N LYS A 42 -12.05 -19.00 8.51
CA LYS A 42 -13.31 -18.97 9.25
C LYS A 42 -13.11 -19.35 10.71
N THR A 43 -13.66 -18.52 11.60
CA THR A 43 -13.65 -18.73 13.05
C THR A 43 -15.09 -18.82 13.58
N THR A 44 -15.25 -19.03 14.90
CA THR A 44 -16.57 -19.01 15.55
C THR A 44 -17.25 -17.65 15.43
N TRP A 45 -16.47 -16.55 15.37
CA TRP A 45 -17.01 -15.18 15.46
C TRP A 45 -16.78 -14.32 14.21
N GLY A 46 -16.16 -14.87 13.16
CA GLY A 46 -15.83 -14.11 11.95
C GLY A 46 -14.75 -14.79 11.13
N TYR A 47 -13.73 -14.03 10.74
CA TYR A 47 -12.62 -14.52 9.95
C TYR A 47 -11.30 -14.01 10.53
N ASP A 48 -10.26 -14.84 10.44
CA ASP A 48 -8.91 -14.53 10.88
C ASP A 48 -7.92 -14.81 9.74
N TYR A 49 -7.23 -13.78 9.28
CA TYR A 49 -6.26 -13.84 8.18
C TYR A 49 -4.82 -13.55 8.64
N ASP A 50 -4.54 -13.50 9.93
CA ASP A 50 -3.22 -13.14 10.48
C ASP A 50 -2.14 -14.09 9.96
N ASP A 51 -2.46 -15.37 9.86
CA ASP A 51 -1.53 -16.39 9.34
C ASP A 51 -1.18 -16.21 7.85
N CYS A 52 -2.00 -15.51 7.06
CA CYS A 52 -1.76 -15.34 5.64
C CYS A 52 -0.49 -14.53 5.36
N PHE A 53 -0.15 -13.60 6.22
CA PHE A 53 0.97 -12.67 6.02
C PHE A 53 2.15 -12.89 6.95
N LYS A 54 2.07 -13.81 7.91
CA LYS A 54 3.07 -13.97 8.99
C LYS A 54 4.51 -14.17 8.51
N TYR A 55 4.70 -14.84 7.38
CA TYR A 55 6.03 -15.12 6.85
C TYR A 55 6.59 -14.01 5.95
N VAL A 56 5.76 -13.07 5.52
CA VAL A 56 6.16 -11.96 4.63
C VAL A 56 6.05 -10.60 5.32
N LYS A 57 5.40 -10.52 6.46
CA LYS A 57 5.19 -9.28 7.23
C LYS A 57 6.51 -8.56 7.53
N GLU A 58 7.55 -9.29 7.91
CA GLU A 58 8.86 -8.70 8.18
C GLU A 58 9.47 -8.07 6.91
N GLU A 59 9.35 -8.73 5.75
CA GLU A 59 9.86 -8.21 4.49
C GLU A 59 9.06 -6.99 4.02
N ILE A 60 7.74 -7.02 4.16
CA ILE A 60 6.86 -5.88 3.85
C ILE A 60 7.27 -4.67 4.68
N GLY A 61 7.51 -4.87 5.99
CA GLY A 61 7.86 -3.79 6.91
C GLY A 61 9.27 -3.18 6.73
N LYS A 62 10.13 -3.78 5.88
CA LYS A 62 11.46 -3.21 5.55
C LYS A 62 11.39 -2.09 4.52
N ALA A 63 10.32 -2.00 3.75
CA ALA A 63 10.15 -0.96 2.74
C ALA A 63 9.70 0.37 3.36
N ASP A 64 10.09 1.47 2.76
CA ASP A 64 9.56 2.79 3.11
C ASP A 64 8.10 2.92 2.72
N ILE A 65 7.70 2.30 1.59
CA ILE A 65 6.32 2.21 1.13
C ILE A 65 6.10 0.83 0.53
N ALA A 66 5.13 0.08 1.07
CA ALA A 66 4.69 -1.20 0.55
C ALA A 66 3.34 -1.06 -0.18
N ILE A 67 3.29 -1.53 -1.42
CA ILE A 67 2.14 -1.39 -2.33
C ILE A 67 1.67 -2.78 -2.74
N GLY A 68 0.38 -3.07 -2.58
CA GLY A 68 -0.24 -4.33 -3.00
C GLY A 68 -1.39 -4.11 -3.99
N ASN A 69 -1.62 -5.09 -4.89
CA ASN A 69 -2.79 -5.11 -5.76
C ASN A 69 -3.96 -5.79 -5.04
N LEU A 70 -4.95 -5.00 -4.59
CA LEU A 70 -6.18 -5.54 -3.99
C LEU A 70 -7.06 -6.10 -5.10
N GLU A 71 -6.92 -7.40 -5.39
CA GLU A 71 -7.61 -8.06 -6.49
C GLU A 71 -8.84 -8.85 -6.04
N VAL A 72 -9.53 -8.32 -5.05
CA VAL A 72 -10.84 -8.76 -4.60
C VAL A 72 -11.71 -7.55 -4.30
N THR A 73 -13.04 -7.72 -4.40
CA THR A 73 -13.95 -6.70 -3.86
C THR A 73 -14.25 -6.97 -2.37
N LEU A 74 -14.54 -5.93 -1.63
CA LEU A 74 -15.12 -5.99 -0.28
C LEU A 74 -16.64 -5.76 -0.37
N GLY A 75 -17.30 -6.56 -1.22
CA GLY A 75 -18.71 -6.39 -1.56
C GLY A 75 -19.70 -6.78 -0.45
N GLY A 76 -19.20 -7.38 0.63
CA GLY A 76 -20.04 -7.96 1.69
C GLY A 76 -20.47 -9.39 1.37
N LYS A 77 -21.35 -9.92 2.22
CA LYS A 77 -21.89 -11.30 2.06
C LYS A 77 -22.78 -11.42 0.83
N PRO A 78 -22.81 -12.60 0.16
CA PRO A 78 -22.03 -13.78 0.47
C PRO A 78 -20.57 -13.62 0.04
N TYR A 79 -19.64 -14.07 0.88
CA TYR A 79 -18.22 -14.09 0.51
C TYR A 79 -17.95 -15.23 -0.46
N LYS A 80 -17.06 -14.97 -1.45
CA LYS A 80 -16.82 -15.88 -2.57
C LYS A 80 -15.37 -15.81 -3.05
N GLY A 81 -14.85 -16.96 -3.46
CA GLY A 81 -13.69 -17.09 -4.32
C GLY A 81 -14.03 -16.97 -5.80
N TYR A 82 -13.20 -17.62 -6.64
CA TYR A 82 -13.40 -17.66 -8.09
C TYR A 82 -14.81 -18.10 -8.49
N PRO A 83 -15.42 -17.56 -9.55
CA PRO A 83 -14.88 -16.58 -10.50
C PRO A 83 -15.18 -15.10 -10.13
N THR A 84 -15.94 -14.83 -9.08
CA THR A 84 -16.31 -13.47 -8.67
C THR A 84 -16.00 -13.30 -7.18
N PHE A 85 -14.96 -12.53 -6.90
CA PHE A 85 -14.39 -12.43 -5.57
C PHE A 85 -15.13 -11.41 -4.69
N SER A 86 -15.50 -11.85 -3.48
CA SER A 86 -15.97 -10.98 -2.42
C SER A 86 -15.34 -11.41 -1.10
N ALA A 87 -14.42 -10.60 -0.59
CA ALA A 87 -13.68 -10.91 0.63
C ALA A 87 -14.38 -10.42 1.89
N PRO A 88 -14.20 -11.11 3.05
CA PRO A 88 -14.46 -10.52 4.35
C PRO A 88 -13.60 -9.28 4.60
N ASP A 89 -14.13 -8.34 5.39
CA ASP A 89 -13.40 -7.10 5.71
C ASP A 89 -12.12 -7.38 6.52
N GLU A 90 -12.11 -8.48 7.26
CA GLU A 90 -10.96 -8.97 8.03
C GLU A 90 -9.73 -9.23 7.15
N TYR A 91 -9.94 -9.56 5.87
CA TYR A 91 -8.84 -9.70 4.92
C TYR A 91 -8.12 -8.37 4.68
N LEU A 92 -8.87 -7.26 4.58
CA LEU A 92 -8.29 -5.92 4.49
C LEU A 92 -7.58 -5.51 5.78
N TYR A 93 -8.13 -5.88 6.94
CA TYR A 93 -7.48 -5.60 8.23
C TYR A 93 -6.13 -6.30 8.34
N ALA A 94 -6.07 -7.57 7.92
CA ALA A 94 -4.82 -8.32 7.91
C ALA A 94 -3.77 -7.75 6.94
N MET A 95 -4.18 -7.25 5.75
CA MET A 95 -3.27 -6.53 4.84
C MET A 95 -2.67 -5.29 5.49
N LYS A 96 -3.51 -4.49 6.15
CA LYS A 96 -3.06 -3.29 6.86
C LYS A 96 -2.10 -3.65 7.99
N ASP A 97 -2.40 -4.69 8.77
CA ASP A 97 -1.55 -5.17 9.86
C ASP A 97 -0.25 -5.78 9.33
N ALA A 98 -0.26 -6.39 8.16
CA ALA A 98 0.93 -6.89 7.49
C ALA A 98 1.90 -5.77 7.05
N GLY A 99 1.45 -4.51 7.01
CA GLY A 99 2.28 -3.35 6.71
C GLY A 99 2.14 -2.81 5.29
N PHE A 100 1.10 -3.18 4.55
CA PHE A 100 0.80 -2.52 3.28
C PHE A 100 0.36 -1.08 3.52
N ASP A 101 1.11 -0.14 2.96
CA ASP A 101 0.85 1.30 3.07
C ASP A 101 -0.15 1.78 2.03
N VAL A 102 -0.16 1.14 0.86
CA VAL A 102 -0.97 1.54 -0.31
C VAL A 102 -1.58 0.31 -0.96
N LEU A 103 -2.84 0.41 -1.37
CA LEU A 103 -3.50 -0.62 -2.18
C LEU A 103 -3.94 -0.04 -3.52
N ILE A 104 -3.53 -0.69 -4.62
CA ILE A 104 -4.05 -0.38 -5.96
C ILE A 104 -5.27 -1.27 -6.22
N THR A 105 -6.27 -0.74 -6.92
CA THR A 105 -7.60 -1.37 -7.02
C THR A 105 -8.13 -1.51 -8.44
N ALA A 106 -7.44 -0.97 -9.47
CA ALA A 106 -7.84 -1.15 -10.85
C ALA A 106 -7.23 -2.44 -11.41
N ASN A 107 -8.06 -3.46 -11.50
CA ASN A 107 -7.77 -4.79 -12.03
C ASN A 107 -9.05 -5.40 -12.63
N ASN A 108 -8.98 -6.58 -13.21
CA ASN A 108 -10.11 -7.26 -13.84
C ASN A 108 -11.19 -7.73 -12.85
N HIS A 109 -10.90 -7.76 -11.55
CA HIS A 109 -11.82 -8.18 -10.48
C HIS A 109 -12.46 -7.01 -9.71
N CYS A 110 -12.13 -5.76 -10.03
CA CYS A 110 -12.63 -4.60 -9.31
C CYS A 110 -14.16 -4.41 -9.36
N LEU A 111 -14.85 -5.08 -10.31
CA LEU A 111 -16.30 -5.04 -10.48
C LEU A 111 -17.01 -6.37 -10.19
N ASP A 112 -16.37 -7.34 -9.59
CA ASP A 112 -16.94 -8.69 -9.34
C ASP A 112 -18.25 -8.68 -8.55
N THR A 113 -18.44 -7.74 -7.66
CA THR A 113 -19.68 -7.51 -6.92
C THR A 113 -20.45 -6.27 -7.43
N GLY A 114 -20.16 -5.86 -8.66
CA GLY A 114 -20.80 -4.74 -9.34
C GLY A 114 -20.42 -3.38 -8.73
N LYS A 115 -21.10 -2.34 -9.19
CA LYS A 115 -20.85 -0.95 -8.77
C LYS A 115 -20.91 -0.77 -7.25
N LYS A 116 -21.91 -1.37 -6.60
CA LYS A 116 -22.09 -1.25 -5.14
C LYS A 116 -20.91 -1.86 -4.38
N GLY A 117 -20.39 -2.98 -4.86
CA GLY A 117 -19.22 -3.62 -4.24
C GLY A 117 -17.95 -2.82 -4.45
N LEU A 118 -17.74 -2.26 -5.65
CA LEU A 118 -16.63 -1.35 -5.91
C LEU A 118 -16.70 -0.12 -4.97
N GLU A 119 -17.87 0.55 -4.89
CA GLU A 119 -18.06 1.70 -4.02
C GLU A 119 -17.79 1.35 -2.56
N ARG A 120 -18.29 0.18 -2.08
CA ARG A 120 -18.04 -0.30 -0.72
C ARG A 120 -16.55 -0.55 -0.48
N THR A 121 -15.86 -1.17 -1.42
CA THR A 121 -14.41 -1.39 -1.33
C THR A 121 -13.65 -0.09 -1.13
N VAL A 122 -13.95 0.94 -1.93
CA VAL A 122 -13.34 2.27 -1.79
C VAL A 122 -13.66 2.89 -0.42
N LEU A 123 -14.91 2.80 0.04
CA LEU A 123 -15.32 3.32 1.35
C LEU A 123 -14.62 2.59 2.51
N MET A 124 -14.39 1.29 2.40
CA MET A 124 -13.63 0.52 3.39
C MET A 124 -12.17 0.98 3.47
N LEU A 125 -11.52 1.20 2.33
CA LEU A 125 -10.16 1.74 2.25
C LEU A 125 -10.09 3.15 2.87
N ASP A 126 -11.04 4.03 2.52
CA ASP A 126 -11.15 5.37 3.10
C ASP A 126 -11.35 5.32 4.64
N SER A 127 -12.20 4.43 5.14
CA SER A 127 -12.50 4.28 6.57
C SER A 127 -11.26 3.89 7.40
N LEU A 128 -10.40 3.05 6.82
CA LEU A 128 -9.14 2.62 7.42
C LEU A 128 -7.99 3.59 7.13
N LYS A 129 -8.24 4.66 6.38
CA LYS A 129 -7.24 5.64 5.93
C LYS A 129 -6.09 4.97 5.16
N ILE A 130 -6.39 3.96 4.35
CA ILE A 130 -5.43 3.33 3.47
C ILE A 130 -5.39 4.11 2.16
N PRO A 131 -4.25 4.73 1.81
CA PRO A 131 -4.05 5.35 0.51
C PRO A 131 -4.31 4.34 -0.61
N HIS A 132 -5.07 4.74 -1.63
CA HIS A 132 -5.41 3.83 -2.72
C HIS A 132 -5.59 4.57 -4.05
N ALA A 133 -5.39 3.85 -5.14
CA ALA A 133 -5.58 4.36 -6.49
C ALA A 133 -6.16 3.27 -7.41
N GLY A 134 -6.90 3.70 -8.43
CA GLY A 134 -7.43 2.81 -9.48
C GLY A 134 -8.94 2.89 -9.63
N THR A 135 -9.70 2.66 -8.56
CA THR A 135 -11.17 2.76 -8.56
C THR A 135 -11.64 3.91 -7.65
N TYR A 136 -12.79 4.48 -7.99
CA TYR A 136 -13.33 5.66 -7.31
C TYR A 136 -14.85 5.58 -7.22
N VAL A 137 -15.44 6.10 -6.15
CA VAL A 137 -16.90 6.13 -5.98
C VAL A 137 -17.59 7.02 -7.01
N ASN A 138 -16.90 8.07 -7.50
CA ASN A 138 -17.41 8.96 -8.54
C ASN A 138 -16.26 9.74 -9.21
N ARG A 139 -16.61 10.48 -10.27
CA ARG A 139 -15.66 11.28 -11.03
C ARG A 139 -15.02 12.40 -10.20
N GLU A 140 -15.79 13.06 -9.35
CA GLU A 140 -15.29 14.15 -8.50
C GLU A 140 -14.20 13.65 -7.54
N LYS A 141 -14.40 12.50 -6.90
CA LYS A 141 -13.37 11.88 -6.02
C LYS A 141 -12.11 11.58 -6.83
N ARG A 142 -12.26 11.01 -8.04
CA ARG A 142 -11.14 10.73 -8.93
C ARG A 142 -10.36 12.00 -9.27
N GLU A 143 -11.02 13.05 -9.72
CA GLU A 143 -10.36 14.30 -10.12
C GLU A 143 -9.59 14.97 -8.99
N ARG A 144 -10.02 14.77 -7.74
CA ARG A 144 -9.34 15.31 -6.55
C ARG A 144 -8.18 14.48 -6.07
N THR A 145 -8.20 13.16 -6.29
CA THR A 145 -7.24 12.23 -5.65
C THR A 145 -6.31 11.52 -6.62
N TYR A 146 -6.50 11.70 -7.93
CA TYR A 146 -5.69 11.05 -8.95
C TYR A 146 -4.81 12.06 -9.71
N PRO A 147 -3.51 11.78 -9.92
CA PRO A 147 -2.78 10.60 -9.44
C PRO A 147 -2.62 10.59 -7.92
N LEU A 148 -2.55 9.40 -7.32
CA LEU A 148 -2.22 9.30 -5.89
C LEU A 148 -0.79 9.79 -5.67
N ARG A 149 -0.64 10.83 -4.87
CA ARG A 149 0.66 11.40 -4.51
C ARG A 149 1.05 10.95 -3.11
N LEU A 150 2.26 10.42 -3.01
CA LEU A 150 2.85 9.96 -1.76
C LEU A 150 4.12 10.78 -1.50
N GLU A 151 4.29 11.24 -0.26
CA GLU A 151 5.48 11.97 0.16
C GLU A 151 6.19 11.17 1.25
N LYS A 152 7.44 10.82 1.01
CA LYS A 152 8.25 10.04 1.95
C LYS A 152 9.73 10.34 1.76
N ASN A 153 10.46 10.58 2.83
CA ASN A 153 11.91 10.80 2.83
C ASN A 153 12.37 11.86 1.79
N GLY A 154 11.59 12.95 1.64
CA GLY A 154 11.90 14.02 0.65
C GLY A 154 11.51 13.70 -0.79
N PHE A 155 11.04 12.48 -1.09
CA PHE A 155 10.53 12.10 -2.41
C PHE A 155 9.05 12.38 -2.55
N VAL A 156 8.64 12.78 -3.75
CA VAL A 156 7.24 12.86 -4.17
C VAL A 156 7.00 11.82 -5.25
N ILE A 157 6.13 10.86 -4.96
CA ILE A 157 5.83 9.73 -5.84
C ILE A 157 4.40 9.87 -6.33
N ALA A 158 4.20 9.79 -7.65
CA ALA A 158 2.88 9.73 -8.26
C ALA A 158 2.58 8.28 -8.66
N LEU A 159 1.57 7.69 -8.03
CA LEU A 159 1.13 6.33 -8.34
C LEU A 159 -0.04 6.36 -9.31
N LEU A 160 0.11 5.63 -10.41
CA LEU A 160 -0.86 5.49 -11.48
C LEU A 160 -1.32 4.03 -11.55
N ASN A 161 -2.63 3.81 -11.60
CA ASN A 161 -3.20 2.46 -11.72
C ASN A 161 -4.45 2.51 -12.60
N TYR A 162 -4.48 1.68 -13.63
CA TYR A 162 -5.54 1.59 -14.63
C TYR A 162 -5.95 0.14 -14.90
N THR A 163 -7.17 -0.03 -15.36
CA THR A 163 -7.68 -1.28 -15.95
C THR A 163 -8.52 -0.94 -17.17
N TYR A 164 -8.90 -1.95 -17.94
CA TYR A 164 -9.79 -1.85 -19.12
C TYR A 164 -11.26 -2.02 -18.72
#